data_7b1261f29449c5f5f030f65ee2120bff
#
_entry.id   7b1261f29449c5f5f030f65ee2120bff
#
_cell.length_a   1.000
_cell.length_b   1.000
_cell.length_c   1.000
_cell.angle_alpha   90.00
_cell.angle_beta   90.00
_cell.angle_gamma   90.00
#
_symmetry.space_group_name_H-M   'P 1'
#
loop_
_entity.id
_entity.type
_entity.pdbx_description
1 polymer ?
#
loop_
_entity_poly.entity_id
_entity_poly.type
_entity_poly.pdbx_seq_one_letter_code
_entity_poly.pdbx_strand_id
1 'polypeptide(L)'
;MPRITQVLEGYFEESRCSGISGIASVIIGIYVTVWSIFATSVSKINFEILKQRIEGQLFFLIAVGIAESFFVTVTCVFIPYDVPHYAEIVMLFTTLTITSFVKFVVIVMTITKLNIKYIVQEIDSQNEKCT
;
A
#
# COMPACT_ATOMS: atom_id res chain seq x y z
N MET A 1 -14.78 20.12 -22.98
CA MET A 1 -14.05 18.98 -22.38
C MET A 1 -13.37 18.02 -23.36
N PRO A 2 -13.50 18.13 -24.69
CA PRO A 2 -12.83 17.18 -25.62
C PRO A 2 -11.28 17.26 -25.62
N ARG A 3 -10.69 18.37 -25.20
CA ARG A 3 -9.23 18.54 -25.17
C ARG A 3 -8.51 17.74 -24.08
N ILE A 4 -9.15 17.52 -22.94
CA ILE A 4 -8.55 16.78 -21.83
C ILE A 4 -8.53 15.29 -22.13
N THR A 5 -9.58 14.77 -22.74
CA THR A 5 -9.66 13.36 -23.15
C THR A 5 -8.61 13.01 -24.21
N GLN A 6 -8.39 13.86 -25.21
CA GLN A 6 -7.35 13.64 -26.22
C GLN A 6 -5.92 13.70 -25.67
N VAL A 7 -5.68 14.58 -24.69
CA VAL A 7 -4.37 14.64 -24.01
C VAL A 7 -4.17 13.41 -23.12
N LEU A 8 -5.22 12.94 -22.45
CA LEU A 8 -5.17 11.70 -21.63
C LEU A 8 -4.99 10.45 -22.50
N GLU A 9 -5.65 10.34 -23.64
CA GLU A 9 -5.49 9.23 -24.58
C GLU A 9 -4.06 9.12 -25.11
N GLY A 10 -3.43 10.23 -25.50
CA GLY A 10 -2.03 10.25 -25.89
C GLY A 10 -1.04 10.00 -24.73
N TYR A 11 -1.49 10.18 -23.48
CA TYR A 11 -0.67 9.96 -22.31
C TYR A 11 -0.62 8.47 -21.88
N PHE A 12 -1.66 7.70 -22.17
CA PHE A 12 -1.78 6.27 -21.85
C PHE A 12 -1.49 5.37 -23.06
N GLU A 13 -0.42 5.66 -23.79
CA GLU A 13 0.11 4.74 -24.80
C GLU A 13 0.60 3.42 -24.16
N GLU A 14 0.70 2.37 -24.97
CA GLU A 14 1.06 1.01 -24.54
C GLU A 14 2.30 0.95 -23.64
N SER A 15 3.33 1.74 -23.95
CA SER A 15 4.56 1.82 -23.14
C SER A 15 4.34 2.32 -21.72
N ARG A 16 3.39 3.23 -21.51
CA ARG A 16 3.07 3.80 -20.20
C ARG A 16 2.19 2.89 -19.38
N CYS A 17 1.26 2.20 -20.02
CA CYS A 17 0.44 1.20 -19.36
C CYS A 17 1.28 0.04 -18.81
N SER A 18 2.30 -0.36 -19.54
CA SER A 18 3.32 -1.33 -19.08
C SER A 18 4.08 -0.80 -17.86
N GLY A 19 4.46 0.48 -17.85
CA GLY A 19 5.10 1.12 -16.70
C GLY A 19 4.20 1.16 -15.46
N ILE A 20 2.93 1.53 -15.62
CA ILE A 20 1.93 1.56 -14.54
C ILE A 20 1.71 0.17 -13.96
N SER A 21 1.57 -0.84 -14.81
CA SER A 21 1.44 -2.24 -14.40
C SER A 21 2.67 -2.72 -13.63
N GLY A 22 3.87 -2.33 -14.06
CA GLY A 22 5.13 -2.60 -13.35
C GLY A 22 5.15 -2.00 -11.94
N ILE A 23 4.76 -0.74 -11.80
CA ILE A 23 4.68 -0.06 -10.50
C ILE A 23 3.63 -0.73 -9.60
N ALA A 24 2.46 -1.07 -10.14
CA ALA A 24 1.42 -1.77 -9.40
C ALA A 24 1.90 -3.13 -8.86
N SER A 25 2.66 -3.87 -9.65
CA SER A 25 3.26 -5.15 -9.25
C SER A 25 4.28 -4.99 -8.12
N VAL A 26 5.10 -3.94 -8.15
CA VAL A 26 6.04 -3.62 -7.07
C VAL A 26 5.28 -3.26 -5.78
N ILE A 27 4.21 -2.49 -5.87
CA ILE A 27 3.36 -2.13 -4.72
C ILE A 27 2.75 -3.38 -4.09
N ILE A 28 2.24 -4.32 -4.88
CA ILE A 28 1.74 -5.61 -4.37
C ILE A 28 2.85 -6.35 -3.62
N GLY A 29 4.05 -6.42 -4.18
CA GLY A 29 5.21 -7.05 -3.53
C GLY A 29 5.54 -6.43 -2.16
N ILE A 30 5.49 -5.11 -2.05
CA ILE A 30 5.69 -4.40 -0.79
C ILE A 30 4.60 -4.75 0.23
N TYR A 31 3.33 -4.75 -0.17
CA TYR A 31 2.22 -5.13 0.71
C TYR A 31 2.38 -6.55 1.26
N VAL A 32 2.71 -7.51 0.40
CA VAL A 32 2.89 -8.91 0.79
C VAL A 32 4.09 -9.06 1.72
N THR A 33 5.20 -8.37 1.46
CA THR A 33 6.40 -8.39 2.30
C THR A 33 6.12 -7.84 3.69
N VAL A 34 5.48 -6.68 3.77
CA VAL A 34 5.13 -6.07 5.06
C VAL A 34 4.15 -6.95 5.82
N TRP A 35 3.16 -7.51 5.14
CA TRP A 35 2.24 -8.48 5.74
C TRP A 35 2.98 -9.67 6.37
N SER A 36 3.93 -10.24 5.64
CA SER A 36 4.73 -11.38 6.12
C SER A 36 5.54 -11.03 7.37
N ILE A 37 6.15 -9.84 7.39
CA ILE A 37 6.90 -9.34 8.55
C ILE A 37 5.97 -9.18 9.76
N PHE A 38 4.80 -8.57 9.58
CA PHE A 38 3.84 -8.40 10.67
C PHE A 38 3.32 -9.75 11.18
N ALA A 39 2.99 -10.68 10.30
CA ALA A 39 2.51 -12.01 10.67
C ALA A 39 3.53 -12.80 11.51
N THR A 40 4.83 -12.62 11.24
CA THR A 40 5.91 -13.29 11.99
C THR A 40 6.29 -12.56 13.28
N SER A 41 6.18 -11.24 13.33
CA SER A 41 6.58 -10.43 14.49
C SER A 41 5.57 -10.47 15.64
N VAL A 42 4.31 -10.70 15.36
CA VAL A 42 3.21 -10.68 16.33
C VAL A 42 3.31 -11.77 17.41
N SER A 43 4.12 -12.82 17.20
CA SER A 43 4.25 -13.92 18.17
C SER A 43 5.08 -13.60 19.42
N LYS A 44 5.74 -12.44 19.51
CA LYS A 44 6.72 -12.16 20.56
C LYS A 44 6.45 -10.97 21.48
N ILE A 45 5.45 -10.14 21.22
CA ILE A 45 5.20 -8.94 22.02
C ILE A 45 3.75 -8.96 22.50
N ASN A 46 3.54 -8.80 23.81
CA ASN A 46 2.24 -8.65 24.47
C ASN A 46 1.49 -7.37 24.01
N PHE A 47 1.00 -7.43 22.81
CA PHE A 47 0.27 -6.35 22.13
C PHE A 47 -1.25 -6.47 22.32
N GLU A 48 -1.74 -6.96 23.47
CA GLU A 48 -3.13 -7.35 23.59
C GLU A 48 -4.14 -6.18 23.40
N ILE A 49 -3.79 -4.96 23.73
CA ILE A 49 -4.72 -3.82 23.65
C ILE A 49 -4.61 -3.03 22.36
N LEU A 50 -3.41 -2.87 21.82
CA LEU A 50 -3.18 -2.21 20.51
C LEU A 50 -3.52 -3.14 19.34
N LYS A 51 -3.42 -4.44 19.56
CA LYS A 51 -3.50 -5.51 18.58
C LYS A 51 -4.83 -5.54 17.82
N GLN A 52 -5.96 -5.52 18.52
CA GLN A 52 -7.26 -5.78 17.89
C GLN A 52 -7.76 -4.68 16.95
N ARG A 53 -7.42 -3.42 17.19
CA ARG A 53 -7.95 -2.29 16.41
C ARG A 53 -7.04 -1.90 15.25
N ILE A 54 -5.73 -1.93 15.46
CA ILE A 54 -4.74 -1.54 14.44
C ILE A 54 -4.52 -2.66 13.44
N GLU A 55 -4.49 -3.91 13.88
CA GLU A 55 -4.36 -5.08 13.00
C GLU A 55 -5.51 -5.17 11.99
N GLY A 56 -6.75 -4.98 12.43
CA GLY A 56 -7.91 -5.01 11.54
C GLY A 56 -7.87 -3.91 10.48
N GLN A 57 -7.48 -2.69 10.86
CA GLN A 57 -7.35 -1.57 9.93
C GLN A 57 -6.19 -1.78 8.96
N LEU A 58 -5.05 -2.26 9.44
CA LEU A 58 -3.88 -2.54 8.60
C LEU A 58 -4.18 -3.68 7.62
N PHE A 59 -4.80 -4.76 8.09
CA PHE A 59 -5.22 -5.86 7.23
C PHE A 59 -6.16 -5.40 6.12
N PHE A 60 -7.18 -4.64 6.48
CA PHE A 60 -8.14 -4.09 5.53
C PHE A 60 -7.45 -3.19 4.49
N LEU A 61 -6.55 -2.31 4.94
CA LEU A 61 -5.82 -1.42 4.06
C LEU A 61 -4.91 -2.17 3.08
N ILE A 62 -4.23 -3.24 3.55
CA ILE A 62 -3.41 -4.11 2.69
C ILE A 62 -4.29 -4.83 1.68
N ALA A 63 -5.40 -5.41 2.10
CA ALA A 63 -6.32 -6.12 1.21
C ALA A 63 -6.89 -5.20 0.13
N VAL A 64 -7.32 -3.99 0.49
CA VAL A 64 -7.81 -2.99 -0.45
C VAL A 64 -6.69 -2.55 -1.41
N GLY A 65 -5.48 -2.26 -0.90
CA GLY A 65 -4.35 -1.85 -1.72
C GLY A 65 -3.91 -2.92 -2.73
N ILE A 66 -3.93 -4.19 -2.33
CA ILE A 66 -3.66 -5.32 -3.25
C ILE A 66 -4.75 -5.41 -4.31
N ALA A 67 -6.03 -5.32 -3.92
CA ALA A 67 -7.16 -5.38 -4.84
C ALA A 67 -7.11 -4.24 -5.87
N GLU A 68 -6.90 -3.00 -5.43
CA GLU A 68 -6.76 -1.83 -6.33
C GLU A 68 -5.59 -2.00 -7.31
N SER A 69 -4.42 -2.42 -6.83
CA SER A 69 -3.23 -2.67 -7.66
C SER A 69 -3.48 -3.81 -8.66
N PHE A 70 -4.19 -4.84 -8.26
CA PHE A 70 -4.58 -5.94 -9.13
C PHE A 70 -5.54 -5.46 -10.24
N PHE A 71 -6.54 -4.65 -9.90
CA PHE A 71 -7.45 -4.07 -10.89
C PHE A 71 -6.72 -3.18 -11.91
N VAL A 72 -5.77 -2.36 -11.47
CA VAL A 72 -4.94 -1.56 -12.39
C VAL A 72 -4.19 -2.46 -13.35
N THR A 73 -3.55 -3.52 -12.84
CA THR A 73 -2.78 -4.46 -13.67
C THR A 73 -3.67 -5.17 -14.69
N VAL A 74 -4.82 -5.69 -14.26
CA VAL A 74 -5.78 -6.37 -15.13
C VAL A 74 -6.33 -5.43 -16.19
N THR A 75 -6.67 -4.20 -15.81
CA THR A 75 -7.16 -3.19 -16.75
C THR A 75 -6.12 -2.86 -17.81
N CYS A 76 -4.86 -2.67 -17.41
CA CYS A 76 -3.77 -2.38 -18.35
C CYS A 76 -3.42 -3.54 -19.29
N VAL A 77 -3.61 -4.78 -18.85
CA VAL A 77 -3.22 -5.96 -19.63
C VAL A 77 -4.34 -6.47 -20.54
N PHE A 78 -5.57 -6.48 -20.04
CA PHE A 78 -6.69 -7.17 -20.70
C PHE A 78 -7.66 -6.25 -21.44
N ILE A 79 -7.73 -4.96 -21.08
CA ILE A 79 -8.67 -4.05 -21.73
C ILE A 79 -7.98 -3.35 -22.89
N PRO A 80 -8.50 -3.45 -24.13
CA PRO A 80 -7.94 -2.75 -25.29
C PRO A 80 -8.17 -1.23 -25.17
N TYR A 81 -7.24 -0.46 -25.72
CA TYR A 81 -7.22 1.02 -25.65
C TYR A 81 -8.43 1.69 -26.33
N ASP A 82 -9.10 0.97 -27.22
CA ASP A 82 -10.25 1.49 -28.00
C ASP A 82 -11.55 1.59 -27.18
N VAL A 83 -11.54 1.16 -25.93
CA VAL A 83 -12.71 1.26 -25.06
C VAL A 83 -12.91 2.71 -24.64
N PRO A 84 -14.11 3.30 -24.87
CA PRO A 84 -14.39 4.66 -24.44
C PRO A 84 -14.20 4.78 -22.92
N HIS A 85 -13.61 5.90 -22.48
CA HIS A 85 -13.26 6.17 -21.07
C HIS A 85 -12.15 5.29 -20.45
N TYR A 86 -11.40 4.53 -21.25
CA TYR A 86 -10.30 3.69 -20.75
C TYR A 86 -9.29 4.50 -19.92
N ALA A 87 -8.83 5.63 -20.44
CA ALA A 87 -7.85 6.50 -19.79
C ALA A 87 -8.37 7.05 -18.44
N GLU A 88 -9.65 7.39 -18.36
CA GLU A 88 -10.29 7.90 -17.14
C GLU A 88 -10.34 6.81 -16.06
N ILE A 89 -10.69 5.58 -16.44
CA ILE A 89 -10.74 4.43 -15.53
C ILE A 89 -9.35 4.11 -14.99
N VAL A 90 -8.34 4.02 -15.85
CA VAL A 90 -6.95 3.75 -15.45
C VAL A 90 -6.42 4.85 -14.52
N MET A 91 -6.68 6.12 -14.84
CA MET A 91 -6.26 7.25 -14.02
C MET A 91 -6.91 7.22 -12.63
N LEU A 92 -8.20 6.90 -12.55
CA LEU A 92 -8.93 6.80 -11.30
C LEU A 92 -8.34 5.69 -10.41
N PHE A 93 -8.18 4.47 -10.93
CA PHE A 93 -7.61 3.36 -10.17
C PHE A 93 -6.16 3.60 -9.78
N THR A 94 -5.34 4.20 -10.65
CA THR A 94 -3.96 4.57 -10.33
C THR A 94 -3.91 5.57 -9.18
N THR A 95 -4.77 6.58 -9.19
CA THR A 95 -4.84 7.59 -8.12
C THR A 95 -5.28 6.96 -6.80
N LEU A 96 -6.26 6.06 -6.83
CA LEU A 96 -6.70 5.31 -5.64
C LEU A 96 -5.56 4.46 -5.09
N THR A 97 -4.86 3.71 -5.92
CA THR A 97 -3.71 2.87 -5.53
C THR A 97 -2.60 3.69 -4.87
N ILE A 98 -2.24 4.84 -5.44
CA ILE A 98 -1.23 5.72 -4.86
C ILE A 98 -1.69 6.27 -3.51
N THR A 99 -2.95 6.70 -3.41
CA THR A 99 -3.52 7.23 -2.16
C THR A 99 -3.54 6.18 -1.06
N SER A 100 -3.97 4.97 -1.37
CA SER A 100 -3.96 3.83 -0.45
C SER A 100 -2.56 3.47 0.00
N PHE A 101 -1.59 3.49 -0.94
CA PHE A 101 -0.19 3.23 -0.64
C PHE A 101 0.42 4.27 0.30
N VAL A 102 0.17 5.56 0.07
CA VAL A 102 0.65 6.64 0.96
C VAL A 102 0.07 6.47 2.37
N LYS A 103 -1.22 6.20 2.51
CA LYS A 103 -1.86 5.92 3.83
C LYS A 103 -1.20 4.72 4.51
N PHE A 104 -0.96 3.66 3.78
CA PHE A 104 -0.29 2.47 4.29
C PHE A 104 1.12 2.79 4.82
N VAL A 105 1.94 3.51 4.05
CA VAL A 105 3.28 3.92 4.47
C VAL A 105 3.24 4.76 5.75
N VAL A 106 2.32 5.71 5.86
CA VAL A 106 2.16 6.55 7.06
C VAL A 106 1.81 5.70 8.28
N ILE A 107 0.90 4.73 8.14
CA ILE A 107 0.52 3.84 9.25
C ILE A 107 1.70 2.97 9.68
N VAL A 108 2.41 2.36 8.73
CA VAL A 108 3.59 1.54 9.03
C VAL A 108 4.68 2.36 9.73
N MET A 109 4.96 3.57 9.26
CA MET A 109 5.92 4.47 9.92
C MET A 109 5.51 4.82 11.35
N THR A 110 4.22 5.05 11.58
CA THR A 110 3.70 5.37 12.91
C THR A 110 3.86 4.19 13.86
N ILE A 111 3.52 2.98 13.42
CA ILE A 111 3.68 1.74 14.20
C ILE A 111 5.16 1.52 14.53
N THR A 112 6.05 1.69 13.55
CA THR A 112 7.49 1.52 13.73
C THR A 112 8.05 2.51 14.76
N LYS A 113 7.65 3.78 14.72
CA LYS A 113 8.05 4.79 15.72
C LYS A 113 7.59 4.43 17.12
N LEU A 114 6.36 3.94 17.27
CA LEU A 114 5.83 3.51 18.57
C LEU A 114 6.62 2.31 19.11
N ASN A 115 6.91 1.33 18.28
CA ASN A 115 7.70 0.16 18.67
C ASN A 115 9.11 0.55 19.15
N ILE A 116 9.80 1.42 18.44
CA ILE A 116 11.13 1.90 18.85
C ILE A 116 11.06 2.58 20.20
N LYS A 117 10.05 3.43 20.43
CA LYS A 117 9.87 4.12 21.71
C LYS A 117 9.66 3.14 22.88
N TYR A 118 8.88 2.09 22.67
CA TYR A 118 8.67 1.04 23.68
C TYR A 118 9.95 0.27 23.98
N ILE A 119 10.71 -0.11 22.98
CA ILE A 119 11.98 -0.85 23.17
C ILE A 119 12.98 0.00 23.94
N VAL A 120 13.12 1.29 23.64
CA VAL A 120 14.01 2.20 24.36
C VAL A 120 13.60 2.34 25.83
N GLN A 121 12.31 2.50 26.14
CA GLN A 121 11.81 2.56 27.51
C GLN A 121 12.06 1.26 28.29
N GLU A 122 11.95 0.12 27.65
CA GLU A 122 12.21 -1.18 28.29
C GLU A 122 13.69 -1.34 28.62
N ILE A 123 14.58 -0.94 27.74
CA ILE A 123 16.04 -0.94 27.96
C ILE A 123 16.41 -0.01 29.14
N ASP A 124 15.87 1.20 29.18
CA ASP A 124 16.15 2.15 30.24
C ASP A 124 15.67 1.64 31.60
N SER A 125 14.48 1.02 31.65
CA SER A 125 13.95 0.44 32.89
C SER A 125 14.73 -0.80 33.38
N GLN A 126 15.37 -1.54 32.50
CA GLN A 126 16.26 -2.64 32.86
C GLN A 126 17.61 -2.14 33.39
N ASN A 127 18.14 -1.09 32.81
CA ASN A 127 19.39 -0.48 33.28
C ASN A 127 19.25 0.11 34.69
N GLU A 128 18.11 0.73 35.02
CA GLU A 128 17.83 1.24 36.38
C GLU A 128 17.73 0.13 37.43
N LYS A 129 17.31 -1.07 37.07
CA LYS A 129 17.22 -2.21 37.97
C LYS A 129 18.56 -2.93 38.22
N CYS A 130 19.55 -2.68 37.39
CA CYS A 130 20.89 -3.25 37.51
C CYS A 130 21.88 -2.35 38.26
N THR A 131 21.46 -1.15 38.63
CA THR A 131 22.25 -0.22 39.47
C THR A 131 21.73 -0.21 40.89
#